data_30bad3ed5fed4de1bd29d7330f474370
#
_entry.id   30bad3ed5fed4de1bd29d7330f474370
#
_cell.length_a   1.000
_cell.length_b   1.000
_cell.length_c   1.000
_cell.angle_alpha   90.00
_cell.angle_beta   90.00
_cell.angle_gamma   90.00
#
_symmetry.space_group_name_H-M   'P 1'
#
loop_
_entity.id
_entity.type
_entity.pdbx_description
1 polymer ?
#
loop_
_entity_poly.entity_id
_entity_poly.type
_entity_poly.pdbx_seq_one_letter_code
_entity_poly.pdbx_strand_id
1 'polypeptide(L)'
;MTELALFGTDLFGEAIKPKASGPVAERFTLPPFTILDARSGDWQVRKRAWASLGINSEVGRTENLLRMSDTCSLGEKDTSIFDPVVCELAYRWFCPAGGQVVDPFAGGSVRGIVAGALGRHYWGCDLRPEQIAANEAQADEIAPRVRPVWVCGDSMETLADAPAADFVFSCPPYGDLEKYSDDPRDLSTMDWHAFVAAYKRIILRAVGRMKPDTFACFVVGDFRDGRGFYRNFVSETIDGFEQAGARLYNEAILATMIGSASMRVTKQFESGRKLAKTHQNVLVFCKGDWKKAAARCAAGIGDAEQMVASAAAAAEATTLRRADRRPRAVTRPAT
;
A
#
# COMPACT_ATOMS: atom_id res chain seq x y z
N MET A 1 -11.48 -5.97 26.37
CA MET A 1 -10.28 -6.81 26.27
C MET A 1 -9.12 -5.94 25.84
N THR A 2 -8.01 -6.06 26.54
CA THR A 2 -6.85 -5.19 26.47
C THR A 2 -6.06 -5.40 25.15
N GLU A 3 -5.34 -4.38 24.74
CA GLU A 3 -4.40 -4.29 23.60
C GLU A 3 -3.47 -5.53 23.39
N LEU A 4 -3.34 -6.37 24.40
CA LEU A 4 -2.54 -7.59 24.45
C LEU A 4 -3.04 -8.72 23.50
N ALA A 5 -4.30 -8.71 23.10
CA ALA A 5 -4.86 -9.78 22.23
C ALA A 5 -4.44 -9.67 20.76
N LEU A 6 -3.92 -8.51 20.32
CA LEU A 6 -3.50 -8.26 18.94
C LEU A 6 -2.13 -8.83 18.58
N PHE A 7 -1.29 -9.11 19.55
CA PHE A 7 0.11 -9.46 19.30
C PHE A 7 0.41 -10.96 19.42
N GLY A 8 -0.60 -11.79 19.70
CA GLY A 8 -0.44 -13.22 19.89
C GLY A 8 0.30 -13.59 21.18
N THR A 9 0.61 -14.88 21.34
CA THR A 9 1.40 -15.40 22.46
C THR A 9 2.80 -15.77 22.00
N ASP A 10 3.78 -15.66 22.90
CA ASP A 10 5.14 -16.13 22.69
C ASP A 10 5.21 -17.68 22.72
N LEU A 11 6.42 -18.22 22.59
CA LEU A 11 6.67 -19.68 22.64
C LEU A 11 6.29 -20.35 23.96
N PHE A 12 6.01 -19.56 25.01
CA PHE A 12 5.62 -20.03 26.33
C PHE A 12 4.13 -19.78 26.63
N GLY A 13 3.38 -19.28 25.65
CA GLY A 13 1.95 -19.01 25.78
C GLY A 13 1.63 -17.68 26.50
N GLU A 14 2.62 -16.84 26.79
CA GLU A 14 2.40 -15.52 27.36
C GLU A 14 2.08 -14.50 26.25
N ALA A 15 1.16 -13.57 26.53
CA ALA A 15 0.81 -12.52 25.61
C ALA A 15 2.07 -11.66 25.29
N ILE A 16 2.42 -11.55 24.01
CA ILE A 16 3.54 -10.70 23.59
C ILE A 16 3.16 -9.25 23.92
N LYS A 17 3.82 -8.71 24.94
CA LYS A 17 3.72 -7.27 25.24
C LYS A 17 4.52 -6.53 24.17
N PRO A 18 3.93 -5.56 23.43
CA PRO A 18 4.72 -4.69 22.60
C PRO A 18 5.81 -4.08 23.51
N LYS A 19 7.06 -4.15 23.05
CA LYS A 19 8.17 -3.49 23.74
C LYS A 19 7.76 -2.03 23.86
N ALA A 20 7.81 -1.46 25.06
CA ALA A 20 7.39 -0.10 25.32
C ALA A 20 8.02 0.82 24.27
N SER A 21 7.25 1.20 23.27
CA SER A 21 7.63 2.18 22.28
C SER A 21 7.72 3.51 23.01
N GLY A 22 8.78 4.30 22.80
CA GLY A 22 8.89 5.58 23.48
C GLY A 22 7.72 6.51 23.11
N PRO A 23 7.50 7.60 23.87
CA PRO A 23 6.34 8.49 23.74
C PRO A 23 6.05 8.98 22.31
N VAL A 24 7.08 9.06 21.47
CA VAL A 24 6.97 9.46 20.04
C VAL A 24 6.29 8.38 19.23
N ALA A 25 6.64 7.11 19.44
CA ALA A 25 6.02 6.00 18.72
C ALA A 25 4.58 5.76 19.17
N GLU A 26 4.29 5.90 20.46
CA GLU A 26 2.91 5.85 21.00
C GLU A 26 2.02 6.90 20.33
N ARG A 27 2.53 8.13 20.20
CA ARG A 27 1.78 9.22 19.59
C ARG A 27 1.62 9.11 18.08
N PHE A 28 2.64 8.64 17.35
CA PHE A 28 2.68 8.68 15.88
C PHE A 28 2.68 7.30 15.23
N THR A 29 2.42 6.24 15.97
CA THR A 29 2.42 4.84 15.48
C THR A 29 3.84 4.28 15.29
N LEU A 30 4.69 5.03 14.63
CA LEU A 30 6.15 4.86 14.53
C LEU A 30 6.79 6.25 14.55
N PRO A 31 8.07 6.37 14.92
CA PRO A 31 8.76 7.65 14.87
C PRO A 31 8.79 8.22 13.44
N PRO A 32 8.39 9.49 13.24
CA PRO A 32 8.29 10.09 11.91
C PRO A 32 9.68 10.54 11.40
N PHE A 33 10.53 9.58 11.11
CA PHE A 33 11.86 9.80 10.56
C PHE A 33 11.86 9.59 9.05
N THR A 34 12.86 10.14 8.36
CA THR A 34 13.03 9.99 6.91
C THR A 34 13.52 8.60 6.50
N ILE A 35 13.85 7.72 7.43
CA ILE A 35 14.13 6.31 7.18
C ILE A 35 13.06 5.48 7.87
N LEU A 36 12.25 4.80 7.06
CA LEU A 36 11.22 3.87 7.47
C LEU A 36 11.80 2.45 7.30
N ASP A 37 12.19 1.82 8.40
CA ASP A 37 12.82 0.49 8.34
C ASP A 37 11.78 -0.62 8.46
N ALA A 38 11.33 -1.13 7.31
CA ALA A 38 10.40 -2.26 7.25
C ALA A 38 10.97 -3.58 7.80
N ARG A 39 12.26 -3.61 8.13
CA ARG A 39 12.92 -4.78 8.75
C ARG A 39 12.88 -4.74 10.27
N SER A 40 12.55 -3.58 10.87
CA SER A 40 12.47 -3.41 12.33
C SER A 40 11.42 -4.32 12.96
N GLY A 41 11.65 -4.70 14.23
CA GLY A 41 10.74 -5.56 14.98
C GLY A 41 9.33 -4.98 15.09
N ASP A 42 9.22 -3.68 15.41
CA ASP A 42 7.95 -2.99 15.57
C ASP A 42 7.16 -2.96 14.25
N TRP A 43 7.84 -2.72 13.13
CA TRP A 43 7.23 -2.78 11.80
C TRP A 43 6.68 -4.18 11.50
N GLN A 44 7.48 -5.21 11.75
CA GLN A 44 7.10 -6.59 11.47
C GLN A 44 5.94 -7.05 12.35
N VAL A 45 5.86 -6.60 13.60
CA VAL A 45 4.71 -6.85 14.49
C VAL A 45 3.45 -6.23 13.90
N ARG A 46 3.49 -4.97 13.48
CA ARG A 46 2.35 -4.29 12.84
C ARG A 46 1.94 -4.97 11.54
N LYS A 47 2.91 -5.34 10.70
CA LYS A 47 2.64 -6.03 9.44
C LYS A 47 1.89 -7.35 9.66
N ARG A 48 2.29 -8.14 10.68
CA ARG A 48 1.58 -9.37 11.05
C ARG A 48 0.16 -9.08 11.57
N ALA A 49 -0.01 -8.03 12.35
CA ALA A 49 -1.33 -7.63 12.82
C ALA A 49 -2.28 -7.29 11.65
N TRP A 50 -1.80 -6.54 10.65
CA TRP A 50 -2.57 -6.28 9.43
C TRP A 50 -2.85 -7.56 8.63
N ALA A 51 -1.88 -8.44 8.48
CA ALA A 51 -2.05 -9.71 7.77
C ALA A 51 -3.07 -10.62 8.46
N SER A 52 -3.18 -10.58 9.81
CA SER A 52 -4.16 -11.37 10.56
C SER A 52 -5.62 -11.01 10.29
N LEU A 53 -5.89 -9.85 9.68
CA LEU A 53 -7.24 -9.51 9.19
C LEU A 53 -7.64 -10.31 7.94
N GLY A 54 -6.74 -11.09 7.36
CA GLY A 54 -7.01 -11.88 6.15
C GLY A 54 -6.72 -11.12 4.85
N ILE A 55 -5.96 -10.02 4.90
CA ILE A 55 -5.57 -9.30 3.70
C ILE A 55 -4.70 -10.23 2.83
N ASN A 56 -5.19 -10.55 1.64
CA ASN A 56 -4.52 -11.37 0.65
C ASN A 56 -4.54 -10.67 -0.70
N SER A 57 -3.48 -9.93 -1.01
CA SER A 57 -3.38 -9.14 -2.24
C SER A 57 -2.85 -9.94 -3.44
N GLU A 58 -2.59 -11.24 -3.30
CA GLU A 58 -2.24 -12.13 -4.40
C GLU A 58 -3.45 -12.50 -5.25
N VAL A 59 -4.65 -12.40 -4.68
CA VAL A 59 -5.91 -12.67 -5.37
C VAL A 59 -6.10 -11.65 -6.50
N GLY A 60 -6.41 -12.14 -7.70
CA GLY A 60 -6.57 -11.31 -8.91
C GLY A 60 -5.28 -11.07 -9.70
N ARG A 61 -4.15 -11.65 -9.27
CA ARG A 61 -2.89 -11.63 -10.04
C ARG A 61 -2.69 -12.98 -10.74
N THR A 62 -2.44 -12.92 -12.05
CA THR A 62 -2.07 -14.10 -12.84
C THR A 62 -0.62 -14.52 -12.57
N GLU A 63 -0.33 -15.82 -12.64
CA GLU A 63 0.97 -16.43 -12.25
C GLU A 63 2.22 -15.92 -13.01
N ASN A 64 2.08 -15.04 -14.01
CA ASN A 64 3.14 -14.64 -14.94
C ASN A 64 3.47 -13.14 -14.92
N LEU A 65 3.20 -12.41 -13.84
CA LEU A 65 3.38 -10.95 -13.80
C LEU A 65 4.83 -10.46 -13.77
N LEU A 66 5.78 -11.30 -13.35
CA LEU A 66 7.20 -10.94 -13.36
C LEU A 66 7.88 -11.52 -14.60
N ARG A 67 8.31 -10.67 -15.53
CA ARG A 67 9.35 -11.01 -16.51
C ARG A 67 10.68 -11.14 -15.78
N MET A 68 10.85 -12.22 -15.05
CA MET A 68 12.19 -12.59 -14.58
C MET A 68 12.88 -13.39 -15.68
N SER A 69 14.11 -12.96 -16.04
CA SER A 69 15.01 -13.73 -16.89
C SER A 69 15.09 -15.17 -16.40
N ASP A 70 15.15 -16.13 -17.32
CA ASP A 70 15.11 -17.59 -17.19
C ASP A 70 16.08 -18.25 -16.20
N THR A 71 16.60 -17.53 -15.21
CA THR A 71 17.66 -18.02 -14.31
C THR A 71 17.23 -18.18 -12.85
N CYS A 72 15.96 -18.00 -12.50
CA CYS A 72 15.52 -18.15 -11.11
C CYS A 72 14.37 -19.16 -11.00
N SER A 73 14.72 -20.47 -11.02
CA SER A 73 13.84 -21.60 -10.75
C SER A 73 13.88 -21.97 -9.25
N LEU A 74 13.59 -21.06 -8.36
CA LEU A 74 13.36 -21.36 -6.94
C LEU A 74 12.07 -20.67 -6.50
N GLY A 75 11.07 -21.49 -6.34
CA GLY A 75 9.67 -21.30 -6.08
C GLY A 75 9.27 -20.42 -4.91
N GLU A 76 9.46 -19.13 -5.01
CA GLU A 76 8.72 -18.17 -4.21
C GLU A 76 8.02 -17.20 -5.15
N LYS A 77 6.71 -17.37 -5.28
CA LYS A 77 5.76 -16.53 -6.01
C LYS A 77 5.53 -15.23 -5.23
N ASP A 78 6.57 -14.42 -5.04
CA ASP A 78 6.43 -13.13 -4.38
C ASP A 78 6.24 -12.00 -5.39
N THR A 79 5.03 -11.90 -5.91
CA THR A 79 4.55 -10.61 -6.38
C THR A 79 4.46 -9.69 -5.16
N SER A 80 5.17 -8.57 -5.20
CA SER A 80 5.30 -7.65 -4.07
C SER A 80 3.92 -7.15 -3.58
N ILE A 81 3.44 -7.73 -2.48
CA ILE A 81 2.28 -7.25 -1.75
C ILE A 81 2.61 -5.87 -1.21
N PHE A 82 1.76 -4.87 -1.50
CA PHE A 82 1.97 -3.54 -0.95
C PHE A 82 1.94 -3.60 0.59
N ASP A 83 2.89 -2.96 1.25
CA ASP A 83 3.04 -3.08 2.70
C ASP A 83 1.93 -2.31 3.44
N PRO A 84 1.05 -2.97 4.21
CA PRO A 84 -0.05 -2.32 4.91
C PRO A 84 0.40 -1.32 5.97
N VAL A 85 1.62 -1.44 6.51
CA VAL A 85 2.15 -0.48 7.49
C VAL A 85 2.47 0.86 6.83
N VAL A 86 2.96 0.84 5.57
CA VAL A 86 3.13 2.08 4.79
C VAL A 86 1.79 2.79 4.58
N CYS A 87 0.73 2.02 4.25
CA CYS A 87 -0.62 2.57 4.13
C CYS A 87 -1.07 3.22 5.44
N GLU A 88 -0.92 2.50 6.54
CA GLU A 88 -1.30 2.98 7.87
C GLU A 88 -0.60 4.29 8.21
N LEU A 89 0.73 4.37 8.04
CA LEU A 89 1.49 5.57 8.32
C LEU A 89 1.08 6.73 7.41
N ALA A 90 0.95 6.49 6.11
CA ALA A 90 0.53 7.51 5.16
C ALA A 90 -0.85 8.09 5.52
N TYR A 91 -1.82 7.23 5.85
CA TYR A 91 -3.16 7.66 6.23
C TYR A 91 -3.20 8.38 7.59
N ARG A 92 -2.44 7.93 8.58
CA ARG A 92 -2.43 8.56 9.90
C ARG A 92 -1.71 9.91 9.89
N TRP A 93 -0.63 10.02 9.11
CA TRP A 93 0.19 11.23 9.11
C TRP A 93 -0.30 12.31 8.16
N PHE A 94 -0.88 11.93 7.01
CA PHE A 94 -1.15 12.86 5.92
C PHE A 94 -2.59 12.89 5.43
N CYS A 95 -3.49 12.06 5.98
CA CYS A 95 -4.91 12.06 5.64
C CYS A 95 -5.76 12.39 6.87
N PRO A 96 -6.66 13.38 6.83
CA PRO A 96 -7.57 13.67 7.94
C PRO A 96 -8.39 12.44 8.35
N ALA A 97 -8.81 12.38 9.62
CA ALA A 97 -9.78 11.38 10.06
C ALA A 97 -11.08 11.51 9.23
N GLY A 98 -11.64 10.38 8.78
CA GLY A 98 -12.81 10.37 7.89
C GLY A 98 -12.57 10.95 6.48
N GLY A 99 -11.31 11.30 6.14
CA GLY A 99 -10.97 11.92 4.86
C GLY A 99 -11.15 10.99 3.66
N GLN A 100 -11.33 11.59 2.47
CA GLN A 100 -11.44 10.89 1.21
C GLN A 100 -10.06 10.65 0.60
N VAL A 101 -9.70 9.39 0.41
CA VAL A 101 -8.51 8.95 -0.32
C VAL A 101 -8.87 8.69 -1.77
N VAL A 102 -8.03 9.15 -2.70
CA VAL A 102 -8.11 8.83 -4.14
C VAL A 102 -6.81 8.14 -4.56
N ASP A 103 -6.94 6.99 -5.22
CA ASP A 103 -5.83 6.14 -5.67
C ASP A 103 -5.94 5.88 -7.18
N PRO A 104 -5.12 6.56 -8.01
CA PRO A 104 -5.16 6.40 -9.45
C PRO A 104 -4.58 5.07 -9.97
N PHE A 105 -3.93 4.27 -9.14
CA PHE A 105 -3.31 3.00 -9.50
C PHE A 105 -3.60 1.96 -8.42
N ALA A 106 -4.90 1.64 -8.23
CA ALA A 106 -5.38 0.89 -7.07
C ALA A 106 -4.74 -0.50 -6.92
N GLY A 107 -4.50 -1.23 -8.00
CA GLY A 107 -3.96 -2.58 -7.92
C GLY A 107 -4.71 -3.45 -6.91
N GLY A 108 -3.96 -4.15 -6.04
CA GLY A 108 -4.55 -5.01 -5.01
C GLY A 108 -5.25 -4.24 -3.88
N SER A 109 -6.02 -4.99 -3.08
CA SER A 109 -6.97 -4.48 -2.08
C SER A 109 -6.35 -3.73 -0.88
N VAL A 110 -5.05 -3.90 -0.60
CA VAL A 110 -4.39 -3.47 0.65
C VAL A 110 -4.67 -2.01 0.99
N ARG A 111 -4.46 -1.09 0.04
CA ARG A 111 -4.61 0.35 0.29
C ARG A 111 -6.05 0.72 0.63
N GLY A 112 -7.01 0.13 -0.07
CA GLY A 112 -8.44 0.33 0.20
C GLY A 112 -8.87 -0.27 1.55
N ILE A 113 -8.48 -1.51 1.84
CA ILE A 113 -8.82 -2.19 3.09
C ILE A 113 -8.25 -1.43 4.30
N VAL A 114 -6.97 -1.03 4.25
CA VAL A 114 -6.35 -0.27 5.34
C VAL A 114 -7.02 1.09 5.53
N ALA A 115 -7.36 1.80 4.43
CA ALA A 115 -8.10 3.06 4.52
C ALA A 115 -9.45 2.87 5.21
N GLY A 116 -10.22 1.88 4.76
CA GLY A 116 -11.54 1.56 5.32
C GLY A 116 -11.48 1.11 6.78
N ALA A 117 -10.51 0.27 7.15
CA ALA A 117 -10.30 -0.15 8.54
C ALA A 117 -9.97 1.03 9.46
N LEU A 118 -9.20 1.99 8.94
CA LEU A 118 -8.86 3.24 9.64
C LEU A 118 -9.97 4.31 9.56
N GLY A 119 -11.16 3.98 9.04
CA GLY A 119 -12.30 4.89 8.97
C GLY A 119 -12.18 6.02 7.95
N ARG A 120 -11.35 5.85 6.92
CA ARG A 120 -11.27 6.77 5.78
C ARG A 120 -12.10 6.24 4.63
N HIS A 121 -12.64 7.15 3.83
CA HIS A 121 -13.25 6.79 2.54
C HIS A 121 -12.15 6.54 1.52
N TYR A 122 -12.31 5.52 0.70
CA TYR A 122 -11.34 5.18 -0.35
C TYR A 122 -12.07 5.04 -1.68
N TRP A 123 -11.50 5.67 -2.69
CA TRP A 123 -11.85 5.52 -4.09
C TRP A 123 -10.58 5.21 -4.88
N GLY A 124 -10.54 4.09 -5.57
CA GLY A 124 -9.40 3.69 -6.38
C GLY A 124 -9.85 3.17 -7.73
N CYS A 125 -9.00 3.32 -8.76
CA CYS A 125 -9.26 2.74 -10.07
C CYS A 125 -8.13 1.82 -10.52
N ASP A 126 -8.52 0.76 -11.22
CA ASP A 126 -7.62 -0.17 -11.88
C ASP A 126 -8.21 -0.55 -13.23
N LEU A 127 -7.32 -0.80 -14.21
CA LEU A 127 -7.74 -1.13 -15.57
C LEU A 127 -8.34 -2.54 -15.66
N ARG A 128 -7.99 -3.45 -14.75
CA ARG A 128 -8.31 -4.87 -14.82
C ARG A 128 -9.56 -5.23 -14.01
N PRO A 129 -10.63 -5.71 -14.66
CA PRO A 129 -11.87 -6.05 -13.99
C PRO A 129 -11.71 -7.22 -12.99
N GLU A 130 -10.82 -8.18 -13.27
CA GLU A 130 -10.53 -9.29 -12.37
C GLU A 130 -9.89 -8.83 -11.06
N GLN A 131 -9.06 -7.78 -11.11
CA GLN A 131 -8.48 -7.18 -9.90
C GLN A 131 -9.53 -6.47 -9.07
N ILE A 132 -10.44 -5.74 -9.72
CA ILE A 132 -11.57 -5.08 -9.04
C ILE A 132 -12.44 -6.11 -8.33
N ALA A 133 -12.84 -7.18 -9.03
CA ALA A 133 -13.67 -8.25 -8.45
C ALA A 133 -12.98 -8.91 -7.24
N ALA A 134 -11.66 -9.15 -7.31
CA ALA A 134 -10.88 -9.68 -6.20
C ALA A 134 -10.83 -8.73 -5.00
N ASN A 135 -10.68 -7.43 -5.24
CA ASN A 135 -10.64 -6.41 -4.20
C ASN A 135 -12.01 -6.30 -3.48
N GLU A 136 -13.10 -6.33 -4.23
CA GLU A 136 -14.46 -6.31 -3.68
C GLU A 136 -14.76 -7.55 -2.84
N ALA A 137 -14.38 -8.74 -3.33
CA ALA A 137 -14.53 -9.99 -2.57
C ALA A 137 -13.77 -9.95 -1.24
N GLN A 138 -12.56 -9.39 -1.22
CA GLN A 138 -11.82 -9.20 0.03
C GLN A 138 -12.48 -8.18 0.96
N ALA A 139 -13.03 -7.10 0.42
CA ALA A 139 -13.75 -6.13 1.24
C ALA A 139 -15.00 -6.74 1.88
N ASP A 140 -15.70 -7.65 1.17
CA ASP A 140 -16.84 -8.40 1.72
C ASP A 140 -16.40 -9.37 2.82
N GLU A 141 -15.26 -10.04 2.65
CA GLU A 141 -14.72 -10.99 3.64
C GLU A 141 -14.22 -10.30 4.90
N ILE A 142 -13.44 -9.20 4.76
CA ILE A 142 -12.82 -8.49 5.87
C ILE A 142 -13.79 -7.54 6.55
N ALA A 143 -14.78 -7.01 5.80
CA ALA A 143 -15.77 -6.06 6.25
C ALA A 143 -15.18 -4.86 7.01
N PRO A 144 -14.33 -4.04 6.36
CA PRO A 144 -13.71 -2.89 7.01
C PRO A 144 -14.78 -1.87 7.45
N ARG A 145 -14.43 -1.03 8.42
CA ARG A 145 -15.35 -0.04 9.03
C ARG A 145 -16.02 0.87 7.99
N VAL A 146 -15.28 1.28 6.96
CA VAL A 146 -15.79 1.99 5.79
C VAL A 146 -15.48 1.14 4.58
N ARG A 147 -16.50 0.77 3.79
CA ARG A 147 -16.31 -0.02 2.59
C ARG A 147 -15.54 0.79 1.54
N PRO A 148 -14.40 0.30 1.04
CA PRO A 148 -13.70 0.92 -0.08
C PRO A 148 -14.52 0.81 -1.36
N VAL A 149 -14.29 1.73 -2.28
CA VAL A 149 -14.88 1.71 -3.63
C VAL A 149 -13.76 1.55 -4.65
N TRP A 150 -13.90 0.57 -5.55
CA TRP A 150 -13.01 0.40 -6.69
C TRP A 150 -13.79 0.53 -7.98
N VAL A 151 -13.19 1.22 -8.96
CA VAL A 151 -13.76 1.48 -10.28
C VAL A 151 -12.87 0.84 -11.32
N CYS A 152 -13.47 0.04 -12.21
CA CYS A 152 -12.76 -0.53 -13.36
C CYS A 152 -12.67 0.48 -14.50
N GLY A 153 -11.46 0.79 -14.95
CA GLY A 153 -11.26 1.67 -16.09
C GLY A 153 -9.90 2.34 -16.13
N ASP A 154 -9.66 3.07 -17.22
CA ASP A 154 -8.46 3.85 -17.40
C ASP A 154 -8.48 5.08 -16.46
N SER A 155 -7.44 5.24 -15.66
CA SER A 155 -7.27 6.39 -14.76
C SER A 155 -7.28 7.73 -15.48
N MET A 156 -6.90 7.74 -16.77
CA MET A 156 -7.00 8.92 -17.60
C MET A 156 -8.43 9.43 -17.78
N GLU A 157 -9.41 8.55 -17.67
CA GLU A 157 -10.84 8.86 -17.85
C GLU A 157 -11.56 8.86 -16.51
N THR A 158 -11.42 7.79 -15.73
CA THR A 158 -12.17 7.57 -14.49
C THR A 158 -11.90 8.60 -13.40
N LEU A 159 -10.70 9.23 -13.38
CA LEU A 159 -10.41 10.31 -12.44
C LEU A 159 -11.29 11.56 -12.64
N ALA A 160 -11.93 11.72 -13.79
CA ALA A 160 -12.88 12.83 -13.99
C ALA A 160 -14.08 12.72 -13.02
N ASP A 161 -14.49 11.48 -12.69
CA ASP A 161 -15.64 11.19 -11.83
C ASP A 161 -15.22 10.90 -10.37
N ALA A 162 -13.92 10.87 -10.08
CA ALA A 162 -13.41 10.64 -8.74
C ALA A 162 -13.89 11.73 -7.76
N PRO A 163 -14.18 11.42 -6.50
CA PRO A 163 -14.54 12.40 -5.49
C PRO A 163 -13.40 13.39 -5.23
N ALA A 164 -13.73 14.56 -4.66
CA ALA A 164 -12.72 15.52 -4.22
C ALA A 164 -11.88 14.91 -3.10
N ALA A 165 -10.56 14.84 -3.29
CA ALA A 165 -9.63 14.13 -2.43
C ALA A 165 -9.15 14.98 -1.25
N ASP A 166 -9.19 14.42 -0.05
CA ASP A 166 -8.46 14.92 1.12
C ASP A 166 -7.02 14.39 1.14
N PHE A 167 -6.77 13.29 0.42
CA PHE A 167 -5.47 12.69 0.27
C PHE A 167 -5.40 11.86 -1.03
N VAL A 168 -4.32 12.01 -1.79
CA VAL A 168 -4.01 11.12 -2.92
C VAL A 168 -2.90 10.19 -2.50
N PHE A 169 -3.12 8.86 -2.60
CA PHE A 169 -2.12 7.88 -2.19
C PHE A 169 -2.03 6.74 -3.18
N SER A 170 -0.84 6.49 -3.71
CA SER A 170 -0.66 5.44 -4.71
C SER A 170 0.76 4.85 -4.76
N CYS A 171 0.85 3.71 -5.43
CA CYS A 171 2.09 3.09 -5.88
C CYS A 171 1.89 2.73 -7.36
N PRO A 172 2.44 3.52 -8.29
CA PRO A 172 2.24 3.34 -9.72
C PRO A 172 2.99 2.10 -10.26
N PRO A 173 2.64 1.61 -11.45
CA PRO A 173 3.44 0.58 -12.14
C PRO A 173 4.84 1.12 -12.47
N TYR A 174 5.81 0.20 -12.55
CA TYR A 174 7.21 0.53 -12.82
C TYR A 174 7.57 0.31 -14.30
N GLY A 175 6.90 1.04 -15.20
CA GLY A 175 7.13 0.93 -16.64
C GLY A 175 6.97 -0.50 -17.15
N ASP A 176 7.97 -0.98 -17.87
CA ASP A 176 8.04 -2.31 -18.48
C ASP A 176 8.64 -3.40 -17.56
N LEU A 177 8.81 -3.10 -16.26
CA LEU A 177 9.37 -4.06 -15.28
C LEU A 177 8.42 -5.24 -15.01
N GLU A 178 7.12 -4.96 -14.96
CA GLU A 178 6.04 -5.92 -14.79
C GLU A 178 5.01 -5.69 -15.91
N LYS A 179 4.48 -6.76 -16.50
CA LYS A 179 3.39 -6.65 -17.47
C LYS A 179 2.09 -7.10 -16.80
N TYR A 180 1.13 -6.18 -16.67
CA TYR A 180 -0.13 -6.47 -15.97
C TYR A 180 -1.25 -6.96 -16.89
N SER A 181 -1.28 -6.51 -18.15
CA SER A 181 -2.26 -6.95 -19.15
C SER A 181 -1.73 -6.80 -20.58
N ASP A 182 -2.52 -7.20 -21.58
CA ASP A 182 -2.26 -6.93 -23.00
C ASP A 182 -3.04 -5.70 -23.51
N ASP A 183 -3.74 -5.00 -22.64
CA ASP A 183 -4.48 -3.79 -23.01
C ASP A 183 -3.49 -2.67 -23.39
N PRO A 184 -3.64 -2.03 -24.56
CA PRO A 184 -2.75 -0.94 -24.99
C PRO A 184 -2.83 0.30 -24.10
N ARG A 185 -3.87 0.43 -23.25
CA ARG A 185 -4.00 1.50 -22.24
C ARG A 185 -3.19 1.19 -20.98
N ASP A 186 -2.77 -0.06 -20.79
CA ASP A 186 -1.93 -0.44 -19.64
C ASP A 186 -0.55 0.20 -19.79
N LEU A 187 -0.17 1.01 -18.79
CA LEU A 187 1.12 1.69 -18.79
C LEU A 187 2.31 0.73 -18.96
N SER A 188 2.18 -0.50 -18.51
CA SER A 188 3.24 -1.52 -18.59
C SER A 188 3.50 -2.02 -20.01
N THR A 189 2.61 -1.73 -20.96
CA THR A 189 2.78 -2.07 -22.39
C THR A 189 3.43 -0.96 -23.21
N MET A 190 3.59 0.24 -22.62
CA MET A 190 4.08 1.43 -23.31
C MET A 190 5.60 1.49 -23.36
N ASP A 191 6.15 2.12 -24.40
CA ASP A 191 7.54 2.55 -24.34
C ASP A 191 7.75 3.62 -23.24
N TRP A 192 9.02 3.84 -22.87
CA TRP A 192 9.33 4.73 -21.72
C TRP A 192 8.80 6.15 -21.90
N HIS A 193 8.86 6.71 -23.11
CA HIS A 193 8.42 8.10 -23.32
C HIS A 193 6.90 8.20 -23.27
N ALA A 194 6.20 7.27 -23.87
CA ALA A 194 4.74 7.17 -23.80
C ALA A 194 4.27 6.94 -22.36
N PHE A 195 4.95 6.02 -21.64
CA PHE A 195 4.71 5.76 -20.22
C PHE A 195 4.81 7.04 -19.38
N VAL A 196 5.94 7.78 -19.46
CA VAL A 196 6.14 9.00 -18.67
C VAL A 196 5.09 10.05 -19.00
N ALA A 197 4.75 10.22 -20.28
CA ALA A 197 3.73 11.17 -20.71
C ALA A 197 2.35 10.81 -20.15
N ALA A 198 1.92 9.56 -20.23
CA ALA A 198 0.65 9.09 -19.68
C ALA A 198 0.65 9.17 -18.15
N TYR A 199 1.72 8.75 -17.49
CA TYR A 199 1.89 8.81 -16.05
C TYR A 199 1.75 10.24 -15.50
N LYS A 200 2.47 11.21 -16.09
CA LYS A 200 2.37 12.63 -15.67
C LYS A 200 0.96 13.20 -15.91
N ARG A 201 0.27 12.78 -16.96
CA ARG A 201 -1.12 13.19 -17.20
C ARG A 201 -2.07 12.61 -16.14
N ILE A 202 -1.88 11.36 -15.71
CA ILE A 202 -2.66 10.78 -14.60
C ILE A 202 -2.38 11.54 -13.30
N ILE A 203 -1.12 11.87 -12.98
CA ILE A 203 -0.77 12.71 -11.83
C ILE A 203 -1.48 14.05 -11.90
N LEU A 204 -1.45 14.73 -13.05
CA LEU A 204 -2.13 16.03 -13.23
C LEU A 204 -3.64 15.92 -12.93
N ARG A 205 -4.30 14.86 -13.41
CA ARG A 205 -5.72 14.62 -13.12
C ARG A 205 -5.95 14.31 -11.63
N ALA A 206 -5.12 13.49 -11.01
CA ALA A 206 -5.22 13.16 -9.59
C ALA A 206 -5.02 14.40 -8.70
N VAL A 207 -4.02 15.24 -9.00
CA VAL A 207 -3.81 16.53 -8.32
C VAL A 207 -4.98 17.51 -8.56
N GLY A 208 -5.60 17.45 -9.75
CA GLY A 208 -6.84 18.18 -10.05
C GLY A 208 -7.99 17.81 -9.10
N ARG A 209 -8.04 16.56 -8.63
CA ARG A 209 -9.06 16.13 -7.63
C ARG A 209 -8.73 16.48 -6.20
N MET A 210 -7.47 16.83 -5.87
CA MET A 210 -7.09 17.24 -4.52
C MET A 210 -7.78 18.55 -4.13
N LYS A 211 -8.35 18.57 -2.94
CA LYS A 211 -8.81 19.80 -2.28
C LYS A 211 -7.61 20.74 -2.04
N PRO A 212 -7.84 22.05 -1.91
CA PRO A 212 -6.79 22.95 -1.44
C PRO A 212 -6.26 22.55 -0.05
N ASP A 213 -5.00 22.83 0.19
CA ASP A 213 -4.34 22.59 1.48
C ASP A 213 -4.45 21.12 1.93
N THR A 214 -3.97 20.20 1.06
CA THR A 214 -3.97 18.76 1.30
C THR A 214 -2.66 18.13 0.83
N PHE A 215 -2.40 16.91 1.27
CA PHE A 215 -1.24 16.15 0.90
C PHE A 215 -1.54 15.08 -0.15
N ALA A 216 -0.49 14.67 -0.88
CA ALA A 216 -0.45 13.43 -1.65
C ALA A 216 0.80 12.64 -1.26
N CYS A 217 0.76 11.32 -1.41
CA CYS A 217 1.91 10.46 -1.16
C CYS A 217 2.03 9.38 -2.24
N PHE A 218 3.20 9.29 -2.86
CA PHE A 218 3.51 8.23 -3.80
C PHE A 218 4.69 7.40 -3.32
N VAL A 219 4.54 6.07 -3.40
CA VAL A 219 5.62 5.13 -3.11
C VAL A 219 6.20 4.68 -4.44
N VAL A 220 7.43 5.07 -4.71
CA VAL A 220 8.10 4.83 -5.99
C VAL A 220 9.54 4.39 -5.78
N GLY A 221 10.17 3.90 -6.81
CA GLY A 221 11.60 3.57 -6.76
C GLY A 221 12.19 3.57 -8.16
N ASP A 222 13.44 3.99 -8.27
CA ASP A 222 14.15 3.90 -9.53
C ASP A 222 14.42 2.46 -9.91
N PHE A 223 14.32 2.18 -11.19
CA PHE A 223 14.66 0.91 -11.82
C PHE A 223 15.50 1.13 -13.07
N ARG A 224 16.12 0.07 -13.58
CA ARG A 224 17.05 0.16 -14.69
C ARG A 224 16.39 -0.25 -16.00
N ASP A 225 16.80 0.43 -17.08
CA ASP A 225 16.47 0.04 -18.45
C ASP A 225 17.26 -1.22 -18.89
N GLY A 226 16.97 -1.75 -20.07
CA GLY A 226 17.65 -2.90 -20.65
C GLY A 226 19.17 -2.68 -20.88
N ARG A 227 19.65 -1.42 -20.93
CA ARG A 227 21.08 -1.06 -21.02
C ARG A 227 21.73 -0.93 -19.66
N GLY A 228 20.96 -0.99 -18.55
CA GLY A 228 21.47 -0.98 -17.19
C GLY A 228 21.53 0.38 -16.52
N PHE A 229 20.99 1.43 -17.12
CA PHE A 229 20.93 2.78 -16.53
C PHE A 229 19.60 3.01 -15.82
N TYR A 230 19.58 3.84 -14.77
CA TYR A 230 18.35 4.22 -14.11
C TYR A 230 17.46 5.07 -15.02
N ARG A 231 16.16 4.82 -14.92
CA ARG A 231 15.11 5.57 -15.64
C ARG A 231 14.79 6.91 -14.99
N ASN A 232 15.36 7.22 -13.83
CA ASN A 232 15.06 8.42 -13.02
C ASN A 232 13.57 8.57 -12.67
N PHE A 233 12.89 7.46 -12.40
CA PHE A 233 11.45 7.44 -12.18
C PHE A 233 11.02 8.27 -10.97
N VAL A 234 11.85 8.34 -9.93
CA VAL A 234 11.65 9.23 -8.77
C VAL A 234 11.59 10.69 -9.20
N SER A 235 12.55 11.13 -10.03
CA SER A 235 12.56 12.51 -10.56
C SER A 235 11.36 12.79 -11.46
N GLU A 236 10.98 11.85 -12.34
CA GLU A 236 9.80 11.98 -13.20
C GLU A 236 8.51 12.11 -12.39
N THR A 237 8.42 11.44 -11.23
CA THR A 237 7.30 11.58 -10.30
C THR A 237 7.26 12.96 -9.67
N ILE A 238 8.41 13.45 -9.18
CA ILE A 238 8.51 14.81 -8.60
C ILE A 238 8.11 15.87 -9.62
N ASP A 239 8.68 15.80 -10.82
CA ASP A 239 8.35 16.72 -11.92
C ASP A 239 6.87 16.69 -12.27
N GLY A 240 6.26 15.51 -12.32
CA GLY A 240 4.82 15.36 -12.60
C GLY A 240 3.95 16.08 -11.58
N PHE A 241 4.25 15.93 -10.28
CA PHE A 241 3.51 16.62 -9.21
C PHE A 241 3.76 18.12 -9.21
N GLU A 242 4.98 18.59 -9.42
CA GLU A 242 5.30 20.01 -9.45
C GLU A 242 4.64 20.71 -10.65
N GLN A 243 4.66 20.10 -11.82
CA GLN A 243 3.93 20.59 -13.00
C GLN A 243 2.42 20.62 -12.78
N ALA A 244 1.88 19.72 -11.97
CA ALA A 244 0.47 19.68 -11.59
C ALA A 244 0.10 20.68 -10.47
N GLY A 245 1.08 21.37 -9.86
CA GLY A 245 0.87 22.38 -8.81
C GLY A 245 0.88 21.83 -7.39
N ALA A 246 1.46 20.64 -7.16
CA ALA A 246 1.71 20.09 -5.84
C ALA A 246 3.23 19.92 -5.62
N ARG A 247 3.78 20.60 -4.61
CA ARG A 247 5.23 20.66 -4.37
C ARG A 247 5.70 19.53 -3.48
N LEU A 248 6.90 19.01 -3.74
CA LEU A 248 7.53 18.05 -2.85
C LEU A 248 7.67 18.64 -1.45
N TYR A 249 7.16 17.93 -0.44
CA TYR A 249 7.12 18.40 0.95
C TYR A 249 7.96 17.53 1.88
N ASN A 250 7.86 16.20 1.75
CA ASN A 250 8.71 15.25 2.48
C ASN A 250 9.19 14.15 1.53
N GLU A 251 10.35 13.61 1.84
CA GLU A 251 10.86 12.38 1.28
C GLU A 251 11.29 11.44 2.41
N ALA A 252 10.91 10.17 2.32
CA ALA A 252 11.41 9.13 3.18
C ALA A 252 11.91 7.93 2.36
N ILE A 253 12.88 7.22 2.92
CA ILE A 253 13.41 5.97 2.38
C ILE A 253 12.74 4.81 3.11
N LEU A 254 11.96 4.02 2.39
CA LEU A 254 11.42 2.77 2.88
C LEU A 254 12.45 1.68 2.67
N ALA A 255 13.20 1.33 3.71
CA ALA A 255 14.16 0.22 3.67
C ALA A 255 13.41 -1.11 3.73
N THR A 256 13.50 -1.90 2.65
CA THR A 256 12.79 -3.17 2.50
C THR A 256 13.67 -4.37 2.86
N MET A 257 13.05 -5.54 3.04
CA MET A 257 13.78 -6.79 3.22
C MET A 257 14.68 -7.06 2.01
N ILE A 258 15.86 -7.60 2.27
CA ILE A 258 16.84 -7.91 1.22
C ILE A 258 16.34 -9.03 0.31
N GLY A 259 15.62 -10.02 0.88
CA GLY A 259 15.02 -11.13 0.14
C GLY A 259 16.02 -11.83 -0.77
N SER A 260 15.61 -12.16 -1.98
CA SER A 260 16.43 -12.83 -2.99
C SER A 260 17.55 -11.95 -3.59
N ALA A 261 17.60 -10.66 -3.25
CA ALA A 261 18.64 -9.75 -3.76
C ALA A 261 20.05 -10.21 -3.34
N SER A 262 20.17 -10.83 -2.14
CA SER A 262 21.47 -11.37 -1.64
C SER A 262 22.07 -12.43 -2.57
N MET A 263 21.25 -13.26 -3.23
CA MET A 263 21.72 -14.29 -4.17
C MET A 263 22.19 -13.72 -5.51
N ARG A 264 21.69 -12.56 -5.90
CA ARG A 264 21.95 -11.95 -7.22
C ARG A 264 23.02 -10.87 -7.16
N VAL A 265 23.24 -10.26 -5.98
CA VAL A 265 24.11 -9.09 -5.83
C VAL A 265 25.54 -9.37 -6.24
N THR A 266 26.10 -10.55 -5.86
CA THR A 266 27.50 -10.90 -6.17
C THR A 266 27.73 -10.87 -7.68
N LYS A 267 26.97 -11.63 -8.46
CA LYS A 267 27.09 -11.67 -9.91
C LYS A 267 26.90 -10.28 -10.57
N GLN A 268 25.89 -9.54 -10.11
CA GLN A 268 25.59 -8.21 -10.66
C GLN A 268 26.70 -7.20 -10.35
N PHE A 269 27.26 -7.28 -9.14
CA PHE A 269 28.34 -6.37 -8.74
C PHE A 269 29.65 -6.72 -9.42
N GLU A 270 30.03 -7.98 -9.52
CA GLU A 270 31.24 -8.43 -10.20
C GLU A 270 31.25 -8.05 -11.68
N SER A 271 30.13 -8.32 -12.39
CA SER A 271 30.03 -8.10 -13.82
C SER A 271 29.81 -6.64 -14.24
N GLY A 272 29.15 -5.84 -13.38
CA GLY A 272 28.71 -4.51 -13.80
C GLY A 272 28.78 -3.45 -12.71
N ARG A 273 29.32 -3.76 -11.52
CA ARG A 273 29.34 -2.85 -10.34
C ARG A 273 27.96 -2.29 -9.99
N LYS A 274 26.89 -3.07 -10.30
CA LYS A 274 25.51 -2.67 -10.03
C LYS A 274 25.17 -2.98 -8.58
N LEU A 275 24.78 -1.96 -7.82
CA LEU A 275 24.23 -2.13 -6.48
C LEU A 275 22.81 -2.70 -6.56
N ALA A 276 22.50 -3.63 -5.67
CA ALA A 276 21.11 -4.09 -5.48
C ALA A 276 20.30 -3.01 -4.75
N LYS A 277 19.15 -2.61 -5.32
CA LYS A 277 18.28 -1.65 -4.67
C LYS A 277 17.45 -2.36 -3.60
N THR A 278 17.53 -1.88 -2.36
CA THR A 278 16.86 -2.45 -1.18
C THR A 278 15.95 -1.43 -0.49
N HIS A 279 15.46 -0.46 -1.25
CA HIS A 279 14.58 0.58 -0.73
C HIS A 279 13.65 1.12 -1.83
N GLN A 280 12.56 1.73 -1.38
CA GLN A 280 11.69 2.59 -2.18
C GLN A 280 11.71 4.00 -1.59
N ASN A 281 11.28 4.98 -2.38
CA ASN A 281 11.11 6.37 -1.94
C ASN A 281 9.62 6.58 -1.63
N VAL A 282 9.35 7.17 -0.48
CA VAL A 282 8.02 7.62 -0.07
C VAL A 282 8.02 9.13 -0.23
N LEU A 283 7.40 9.61 -1.31
CA LEU A 283 7.37 11.03 -1.67
C LEU A 283 6.05 11.63 -1.23
N VAL A 284 6.11 12.67 -0.41
CA VAL A 284 4.92 13.40 0.06
C VAL A 284 4.91 14.78 -0.57
N PHE A 285 3.81 15.11 -1.22
CA PHE A 285 3.58 16.40 -1.88
C PHE A 285 2.50 17.19 -1.16
N CYS A 286 2.58 18.50 -1.22
CA CYS A 286 1.58 19.40 -0.69
C CYS A 286 1.01 20.30 -1.79
N LYS A 287 -0.33 20.31 -1.93
CA LYS A 287 -1.06 21.26 -2.75
C LYS A 287 -1.57 22.41 -1.86
N GLY A 288 -1.07 23.61 -2.08
CA GLY A 288 -1.46 24.81 -1.30
C GLY A 288 -0.60 25.04 -0.05
N ASP A 289 -1.24 25.46 1.04
CA ASP A 289 -0.56 25.82 2.31
C ASP A 289 -0.33 24.58 3.19
N TRP A 290 0.92 24.23 3.42
CA TRP A 290 1.30 23.07 4.22
C TRP A 290 0.90 23.18 5.71
N LYS A 291 0.81 24.40 6.28
CA LYS A 291 0.39 24.60 7.68
C LYS A 291 -1.08 24.25 7.84
N LYS A 292 -1.92 24.68 6.88
CA LYS A 292 -3.33 24.33 6.85
C LYS A 292 -3.53 22.85 6.59
N ALA A 293 -2.77 22.26 5.66
CA ALA A 293 -2.79 20.84 5.40
C ALA A 293 -2.45 20.02 6.66
N ALA A 294 -1.37 20.38 7.37
CA ALA A 294 -0.98 19.73 8.62
C ALA A 294 -2.04 19.89 9.71
N ALA A 295 -2.65 21.08 9.85
CA ALA A 295 -3.71 21.31 10.83
C ALA A 295 -4.94 20.42 10.60
N ARG A 296 -5.28 20.13 9.33
CA ARG A 296 -6.37 19.20 8.98
C ARG A 296 -6.09 17.76 9.41
N CYS A 297 -4.82 17.36 9.42
CA CYS A 297 -4.40 16.01 9.81
C CYS A 297 -4.24 15.85 11.33
N ALA A 298 -4.17 16.93 12.11
CA ALA A 298 -3.86 16.90 13.53
C ALA A 298 -4.87 16.09 14.39
N ALA A 299 -6.16 16.12 14.02
CA ALA A 299 -7.21 15.38 14.71
C ALA A 299 -7.10 13.85 14.55
N GLY A 300 -6.40 13.35 13.53
CA GLY A 300 -6.22 11.91 13.27
C GLY A 300 -5.11 11.24 14.08
N ILE A 301 -4.31 12.02 14.80
CA ILE A 301 -3.15 11.51 15.54
C ILE A 301 -3.54 10.96 16.92
N GLY A 302 -4.65 11.47 17.52
CA GLY A 302 -5.11 11.07 18.87
C GLY A 302 -5.98 9.81 18.94
N ASP A 303 -6.56 9.37 17.84
CA ASP A 303 -7.53 8.26 17.80
C ASP A 303 -6.90 6.86 17.63
N ALA A 304 -5.57 6.75 17.71
CA ALA A 304 -4.83 5.53 17.46
C ALA A 304 -5.23 4.37 18.38
N GLU A 305 -5.48 4.63 19.64
CA GLU A 305 -5.83 3.61 20.64
C GLU A 305 -7.25 3.05 20.47
N GLN A 306 -8.22 3.91 20.17
CA GLN A 306 -9.61 3.46 19.98
C GLN A 306 -9.83 2.64 18.72
N MET A 307 -9.06 2.90 17.66
CA MET A 307 -9.25 2.27 16.36
C MET A 307 -8.62 0.87 16.28
N VAL A 308 -7.49 0.64 16.93
CA VAL A 308 -6.86 -0.69 17.05
C VAL A 308 -7.77 -1.61 17.87
N ALA A 309 -8.38 -1.11 18.94
CA ALA A 309 -9.36 -1.85 19.74
C ALA A 309 -10.62 -2.20 18.94
N SER A 310 -11.09 -1.33 18.03
CA SER A 310 -12.27 -1.61 17.20
C SER A 310 -11.99 -2.60 16.06
N ALA A 311 -10.79 -2.59 15.48
CA ALA A 311 -10.36 -3.57 14.47
C ALA A 311 -10.20 -4.97 15.09
N ALA A 312 -9.68 -5.06 16.32
CA ALA A 312 -9.60 -6.30 17.08
C ALA A 312 -10.99 -6.86 17.40
N ALA A 313 -11.91 -6.01 17.84
CA ALA A 313 -13.30 -6.42 18.11
C ALA A 313 -14.02 -6.90 16.85
N ALA A 314 -13.74 -6.31 15.68
CA ALA A 314 -14.30 -6.74 14.41
C ALA A 314 -13.72 -8.10 13.96
N ALA A 315 -12.42 -8.33 14.15
CA ALA A 315 -11.77 -9.61 13.85
C ALA A 315 -12.30 -10.74 14.74
N GLU A 316 -12.53 -10.45 16.03
CA GLU A 316 -13.12 -11.40 16.99
C GLU A 316 -14.56 -11.75 16.64
N ALA A 317 -15.37 -10.77 16.23
CA ALA A 317 -16.75 -10.98 15.76
C ALA A 317 -16.79 -11.83 14.47
N THR A 318 -15.80 -11.65 13.59
CA THR A 318 -15.69 -12.44 12.35
C THR A 318 -15.27 -13.88 12.64
N THR A 319 -14.39 -14.10 13.61
CA THR A 319 -13.94 -15.44 14.04
C THR A 319 -15.09 -16.21 14.71
N LEU A 320 -15.88 -15.54 15.54
CA LEU A 320 -17.08 -16.12 16.17
C LEU A 320 -18.14 -16.49 15.14
N ARG A 321 -18.37 -15.67 14.10
CA ARG A 321 -19.29 -15.98 13.00
C ARG A 321 -18.81 -17.16 12.14
N ARG A 322 -17.48 -17.35 11.97
CA ARG A 322 -16.92 -18.51 11.28
C ARG A 322 -17.06 -19.79 12.11
N ALA A 323 -16.90 -19.72 13.44
CA ALA A 323 -17.10 -20.86 14.34
C ALA A 323 -18.54 -21.34 14.33
N ASP A 324 -19.50 -20.43 14.26
CA ASP A 324 -20.96 -20.74 14.26
C ASP A 324 -21.44 -21.35 12.92
N ARG A 325 -20.71 -21.11 11.82
CA ARG A 325 -21.00 -21.67 10.48
C ARG A 325 -20.39 -23.03 10.21
N ARG A 326 -19.65 -23.63 11.14
CA ARG A 326 -19.17 -25.02 10.96
C ARG A 326 -20.37 -25.97 11.02
N PRO A 327 -20.58 -26.85 10.01
CA PRO A 327 -21.67 -27.81 10.03
C PRO A 327 -21.48 -28.74 11.23
N ARG A 328 -22.52 -28.87 12.05
CA ARG A 328 -22.60 -29.88 13.11
C ARG A 328 -22.33 -31.25 12.48
N ALA A 329 -21.36 -31.96 13.01
CA ALA A 329 -21.06 -33.32 12.60
C ALA A 329 -22.32 -34.17 12.72
N VAL A 330 -22.79 -34.71 11.59
CA VAL A 330 -23.88 -35.65 11.53
C VAL A 330 -23.37 -36.96 12.15
N THR A 331 -23.77 -37.22 13.37
CA THR A 331 -23.57 -38.56 14.00
C THR A 331 -24.41 -39.54 13.23
N ARG A 332 -23.78 -40.49 12.49
CA ARG A 332 -24.44 -41.64 11.92
C ARG A 332 -24.87 -42.58 13.07
N PRO A 333 -26.09 -43.09 13.08
CA PRO A 333 -26.46 -44.12 14.03
C PRO A 333 -25.73 -45.42 13.68
N ALA A 334 -25.19 -46.09 14.71
CA ALA A 334 -24.62 -47.41 14.59
C ALA A 334 -25.76 -48.40 14.30
N THR A 335 -25.61 -49.18 13.22
CA THR A 335 -26.29 -50.43 12.97
C THR A 335 -25.33 -51.58 13.06
#